data_0cdb130671f8128fac62d576b439aaeb
#
_entry.id   0cdb130671f8128fac62d576b439aaeb
#
_cell.length_a   1.000
_cell.length_b   1.000
_cell.length_c   1.000
_cell.angle_alpha   90.00
_cell.angle_beta   90.00
_cell.angle_gamma   90.00
#
_symmetry.space_group_name_H-M   'P 1'
#
loop_
_entity.id
_entity.type
_entity.pdbx_description
1 polymer ?
#
loop_
_entity_poly.entity_id
_entity_poly.type
_entity_poly.pdbx_seq_one_letter_code
_entity_poly.pdbx_strand_id
1 'polypeptide(L)'
;MERAFIVGVNLDGDSNFELSMDELASLAQACEMEVVGRAEQNMEYVNTATYIGAGKVEEVRQAAEYLEADIVIFDNALSPVQLRNLQRELDKPVMDRTTLILEIFSTRAKTREAKLQVEVARLQYMLPRLVGLHDALSRQGGASGAMSNKGAGEKKLELDRRRLEQRLTNMKRELDLIAGERRTQRQKRARSGIPRVALVGYTNAGKSTIMNMLLGAYVKDEEKQVLEKDMLFATLDTTVRRIAPPDRNPFLLSDTVGFISKLPHALVKAFHSTLEEAKEADLLLQIIDYSDEHYREYMKVTEDTLRELGADTIPMIYVFNKADKCGMGKFAMVQGEDKIFMSAKSMDGIDTLLTLIEGKLAGGYRDCELLIPYTRGDIVSYLNDNAVVYQCDYREDGVYMHANLQVSDAGRYEKFILK
;
A
#
# COMPACT_ATOMS: atom_id res chain seq x y z
N MET A 1 -2.43 -20.11 -18.62
CA MET A 1 -3.00 -18.93 -17.95
C MET A 1 -4.43 -19.28 -17.62
N GLU A 2 -4.89 -19.10 -16.40
CA GLU A 2 -6.26 -19.36 -15.98
C GLU A 2 -7.18 -18.32 -16.63
N ARG A 3 -8.31 -18.74 -17.18
CA ARG A 3 -9.24 -17.88 -17.95
C ARG A 3 -10.36 -17.39 -17.04
N ALA A 4 -10.42 -16.09 -16.81
CA ALA A 4 -11.36 -15.46 -15.89
C ALA A 4 -12.49 -14.74 -16.64
N PHE A 5 -13.73 -14.97 -16.20
CA PHE A 5 -14.89 -14.18 -16.58
C PHE A 5 -15.26 -13.23 -15.46
N ILE A 6 -15.32 -11.91 -15.71
CA ILE A 6 -15.58 -10.92 -14.67
C ILE A 6 -17.03 -10.47 -14.67
N VAL A 7 -17.60 -10.27 -13.47
CA VAL A 7 -19.00 -9.89 -13.27
C VAL A 7 -19.09 -8.71 -12.31
N GLY A 8 -19.85 -7.68 -12.69
CA GLY A 8 -20.12 -6.54 -11.85
C GLY A 8 -21.59 -6.17 -11.77
N VAL A 9 -21.98 -5.58 -10.64
CA VAL A 9 -23.30 -5.02 -10.44
C VAL A 9 -23.17 -3.52 -10.23
N ASN A 10 -23.78 -2.75 -11.12
CA ASN A 10 -23.90 -1.31 -10.97
C ASN A 10 -25.14 -1.01 -10.12
N LEU A 11 -24.93 -0.55 -8.88
CA LEU A 11 -25.97 -0.15 -7.96
C LEU A 11 -26.20 1.36 -8.08
N ASP A 12 -27.45 1.76 -8.20
CA ASP A 12 -27.89 3.18 -8.20
C ASP A 12 -27.17 4.07 -9.25
N GLY A 13 -26.65 3.49 -10.33
CA GLY A 13 -25.98 4.24 -11.40
C GLY A 13 -24.63 4.85 -10.95
N ASP A 14 -23.82 4.10 -10.19
CA ASP A 14 -22.48 4.53 -9.77
C ASP A 14 -21.64 4.95 -10.99
N SER A 15 -21.26 6.21 -11.04
CA SER A 15 -20.47 6.79 -12.13
C SER A 15 -19.08 6.16 -12.27
N ASN A 16 -18.57 5.52 -11.20
CA ASN A 16 -17.27 4.88 -11.18
C ASN A 16 -17.34 3.37 -11.46
N PHE A 17 -18.50 2.86 -11.89
CA PHE A 17 -18.69 1.44 -12.11
C PHE A 17 -17.78 0.87 -13.21
N GLU A 18 -17.68 1.56 -14.36
CA GLU A 18 -16.77 1.16 -15.45
C GLU A 18 -15.33 1.10 -14.98
N LEU A 19 -14.87 2.13 -14.24
CA LEU A 19 -13.56 2.19 -13.65
C LEU A 19 -13.30 1.01 -12.71
N SER A 20 -14.31 0.62 -11.91
CA SER A 20 -14.21 -0.54 -11.01
C SER A 20 -14.06 -1.86 -11.78
N MET A 21 -14.73 -2.00 -12.92
CA MET A 21 -14.63 -3.19 -13.76
C MET A 21 -13.28 -3.29 -14.48
N ASP A 22 -12.75 -2.16 -14.96
CA ASP A 22 -11.41 -2.11 -15.58
C ASP A 22 -10.30 -2.39 -14.54
N GLU A 23 -10.50 -1.90 -13.32
CA GLU A 23 -9.60 -2.22 -12.20
C GLU A 23 -9.68 -3.71 -11.83
N LEU A 24 -10.88 -4.31 -11.82
CA LEU A 24 -11.05 -5.75 -11.59
C LEU A 24 -10.32 -6.58 -12.65
N ALA A 25 -10.39 -6.18 -13.92
CA ALA A 25 -9.64 -6.82 -14.99
C ALA A 25 -8.13 -6.73 -14.77
N SER A 26 -7.64 -5.57 -14.36
CA SER A 26 -6.23 -5.35 -14.01
C SER A 26 -5.77 -6.19 -12.79
N LEU A 27 -6.66 -6.37 -11.80
CA LEU A 27 -6.42 -7.26 -10.66
C LEU A 27 -6.33 -8.73 -11.08
N ALA A 28 -7.21 -9.20 -11.96
CA ALA A 28 -7.16 -10.56 -12.50
C ALA A 28 -5.83 -10.80 -13.25
N GLN A 29 -5.40 -9.84 -14.09
CA GLN A 29 -4.10 -9.91 -14.76
C GLN A 29 -2.92 -9.94 -13.78
N ALA A 30 -3.00 -9.21 -12.66
CA ALA A 30 -1.97 -9.25 -11.62
C ALA A 30 -1.86 -10.62 -10.91
N CYS A 31 -2.91 -11.45 -10.98
CA CYS A 31 -2.93 -12.87 -10.59
C CYS A 31 -2.57 -13.83 -11.74
N GLU A 32 -2.02 -13.33 -12.85
CA GLU A 32 -1.68 -14.14 -14.03
C GLU A 32 -2.89 -14.82 -14.69
N MET A 33 -4.09 -14.23 -14.54
CA MET A 33 -5.33 -14.67 -15.18
C MET A 33 -5.58 -13.87 -16.46
N GLU A 34 -6.15 -14.53 -17.48
CA GLU A 34 -6.61 -13.91 -18.71
C GLU A 34 -8.11 -13.58 -18.60
N VAL A 35 -8.49 -12.32 -18.72
CA VAL A 35 -9.91 -11.94 -18.73
C VAL A 35 -10.48 -12.20 -20.12
N VAL A 36 -11.34 -13.21 -20.22
CA VAL A 36 -11.93 -13.67 -21.48
C VAL A 36 -13.29 -13.07 -21.79
N GLY A 37 -13.94 -12.44 -20.81
CA GLY A 37 -15.21 -11.76 -20.99
C GLY A 37 -15.68 -11.08 -19.71
N ARG A 38 -16.69 -10.20 -19.87
CA ARG A 38 -17.32 -9.52 -18.75
C ARG A 38 -18.84 -9.48 -18.89
N ALA A 39 -19.52 -9.45 -17.74
CA ALA A 39 -20.96 -9.23 -17.66
C ALA A 39 -21.27 -8.18 -16.60
N GLU A 40 -22.29 -7.37 -16.89
CA GLU A 40 -22.71 -6.26 -16.07
C GLU A 40 -24.22 -6.30 -15.86
N GLN A 41 -24.66 -5.85 -14.70
CA GLN A 41 -26.07 -5.72 -14.40
C GLN A 41 -26.34 -4.43 -13.62
N ASN A 42 -27.27 -3.61 -14.12
CA ASN A 42 -27.79 -2.47 -13.38
C ASN A 42 -28.93 -2.94 -12.47
N MET A 43 -28.85 -2.63 -11.18
CA MET A 43 -29.85 -3.02 -10.18
C MET A 43 -29.96 -1.94 -9.11
N GLU A 44 -31.17 -1.77 -8.55
CA GLU A 44 -31.36 -0.98 -7.33
C GLU A 44 -30.96 -1.76 -6.07
N TYR A 45 -31.21 -3.06 -6.06
CA TYR A 45 -30.93 -3.94 -4.91
C TYR A 45 -30.33 -5.27 -5.38
N VAL A 46 -29.30 -5.73 -4.67
CA VAL A 46 -28.67 -7.03 -4.95
C VAL A 46 -29.59 -8.19 -4.58
N ASN A 47 -29.50 -9.28 -5.33
CA ASN A 47 -30.19 -10.51 -4.98
C ASN A 47 -29.53 -11.14 -3.74
N THR A 48 -30.34 -11.47 -2.73
CA THR A 48 -29.86 -12.05 -1.47
C THR A 48 -29.30 -13.47 -1.65
N ALA A 49 -29.73 -14.22 -2.66
CA ALA A 49 -29.31 -15.61 -2.91
C ALA A 49 -28.10 -15.70 -3.83
N THR A 50 -28.02 -14.89 -4.90
CA THR A 50 -27.03 -15.01 -5.99
C THR A 50 -26.34 -13.72 -6.34
N TYR A 51 -26.55 -12.62 -5.60
CA TYR A 51 -26.04 -11.28 -5.83
C TYR A 51 -26.61 -10.63 -7.11
N ILE A 52 -26.66 -11.34 -8.23
CA ILE A 52 -27.25 -10.98 -9.53
C ILE A 52 -28.60 -11.69 -9.73
N GLY A 53 -29.43 -11.20 -10.64
CA GLY A 53 -30.71 -11.81 -10.97
C GLY A 53 -30.55 -13.20 -11.61
N ALA A 54 -31.56 -14.09 -11.44
CA ALA A 54 -31.50 -15.46 -11.96
C ALA A 54 -31.27 -15.53 -13.48
N GLY A 55 -31.89 -14.66 -14.26
CA GLY A 55 -31.66 -14.57 -15.72
C GLY A 55 -30.20 -14.19 -16.04
N LYS A 56 -29.60 -13.29 -15.25
CA LYS A 56 -28.19 -12.91 -15.42
C LYS A 56 -27.24 -14.04 -15.01
N VAL A 57 -27.58 -14.85 -14.00
CA VAL A 57 -26.81 -16.04 -13.64
C VAL A 57 -26.72 -17.01 -14.83
N GLU A 58 -27.87 -17.27 -15.51
CA GLU A 58 -27.88 -18.15 -16.67
C GLU A 58 -27.11 -17.57 -17.87
N GLU A 59 -27.22 -16.24 -18.11
CA GLU A 59 -26.42 -15.54 -19.11
C GLU A 59 -24.91 -15.68 -18.84
N VAL A 60 -24.48 -15.43 -17.59
CA VAL A 60 -23.09 -15.58 -17.18
C VAL A 60 -22.61 -17.04 -17.32
N ARG A 61 -23.45 -18.01 -16.96
CA ARG A 61 -23.14 -19.44 -17.11
C ARG A 61 -22.84 -19.78 -18.57
N GLN A 62 -23.75 -19.40 -19.48
CA GLN A 62 -23.63 -19.68 -20.92
C GLN A 62 -22.41 -18.96 -21.52
N ALA A 63 -22.19 -17.67 -21.17
CA ALA A 63 -21.05 -16.92 -21.66
C ALA A 63 -19.71 -17.47 -21.15
N ALA A 64 -19.63 -17.82 -19.86
CA ALA A 64 -18.44 -18.41 -19.26
C ALA A 64 -18.12 -19.81 -19.83
N GLU A 65 -19.14 -20.61 -20.18
CA GLU A 65 -18.98 -21.88 -20.84
C GLU A 65 -18.51 -21.70 -22.29
N TYR A 66 -19.15 -20.82 -23.06
CA TYR A 66 -18.78 -20.53 -24.45
C TYR A 66 -17.37 -20.00 -24.60
N LEU A 67 -16.96 -19.11 -23.67
CA LEU A 67 -15.62 -18.54 -23.63
C LEU A 67 -14.60 -19.42 -22.92
N GLU A 68 -14.98 -20.63 -22.52
CA GLU A 68 -14.12 -21.58 -21.79
C GLU A 68 -13.43 -20.95 -20.58
N ALA A 69 -14.15 -20.13 -19.80
CA ALA A 69 -13.61 -19.55 -18.58
C ALA A 69 -13.42 -20.64 -17.51
N ASP A 70 -12.30 -20.60 -16.81
CA ASP A 70 -11.99 -21.51 -15.70
C ASP A 70 -12.61 -21.02 -14.38
N ILE A 71 -12.77 -19.71 -14.22
CA ILE A 71 -13.23 -19.06 -12.99
C ILE A 71 -14.11 -17.85 -13.31
N VAL A 72 -15.08 -17.58 -12.43
CA VAL A 72 -15.91 -16.36 -12.48
C VAL A 72 -15.55 -15.44 -11.30
N ILE A 73 -15.24 -14.17 -11.57
CA ILE A 73 -14.79 -13.20 -10.56
C ILE A 73 -15.82 -12.07 -10.45
N PHE A 74 -16.31 -11.83 -9.22
CA PHE A 74 -17.25 -10.75 -8.92
C PHE A 74 -16.54 -9.51 -8.38
N ASP A 75 -16.91 -8.33 -8.86
CA ASP A 75 -16.36 -7.04 -8.41
C ASP A 75 -16.70 -6.69 -6.97
N ASN A 76 -17.75 -7.26 -6.44
CA ASN A 76 -18.24 -6.99 -5.10
C ASN A 76 -17.98 -8.18 -4.16
N ALA A 77 -17.87 -7.89 -2.86
CA ALA A 77 -17.77 -8.93 -1.85
C ALA A 77 -19.07 -9.76 -1.80
N LEU A 78 -18.94 -11.08 -1.85
CA LEU A 78 -20.06 -12.01 -1.80
C LEU A 78 -20.25 -12.57 -0.39
N SER A 79 -21.51 -12.73 0.02
CA SER A 79 -21.82 -13.48 1.23
C SER A 79 -21.54 -14.99 1.02
N PRO A 80 -21.37 -15.77 2.10
CA PRO A 80 -21.14 -17.21 2.00
C PRO A 80 -22.25 -17.96 1.23
N VAL A 81 -23.50 -17.49 1.40
CA VAL A 81 -24.67 -18.08 0.72
C VAL A 81 -24.64 -17.77 -0.77
N GLN A 82 -24.35 -16.52 -1.12
CA GLN A 82 -24.26 -16.11 -2.53
C GLN A 82 -23.13 -16.84 -3.24
N LEU A 83 -21.94 -16.92 -2.63
CA LEU A 83 -20.80 -17.63 -3.19
C LEU A 83 -21.11 -19.08 -3.49
N ARG A 84 -21.69 -19.80 -2.53
CA ARG A 84 -22.09 -21.21 -2.69
C ARG A 84 -23.15 -21.39 -3.77
N ASN A 85 -24.18 -20.55 -3.79
CA ASN A 85 -25.26 -20.67 -4.76
C ASN A 85 -24.74 -20.39 -6.17
N LEU A 86 -23.90 -19.35 -6.33
CA LEU A 86 -23.27 -19.02 -7.61
C LEU A 86 -22.36 -20.15 -8.11
N GLN A 87 -21.52 -20.74 -7.24
CA GLN A 87 -20.68 -21.89 -7.61
C GLN A 87 -21.52 -23.07 -8.12
N ARG A 88 -22.66 -23.34 -7.47
CA ARG A 88 -23.56 -24.43 -7.88
C ARG A 88 -24.29 -24.11 -9.20
N GLU A 89 -24.76 -22.87 -9.38
CA GLU A 89 -25.56 -22.49 -10.55
C GLU A 89 -24.70 -22.24 -11.79
N LEU A 90 -23.47 -21.72 -11.61
CA LEU A 90 -22.53 -21.50 -12.69
C LEU A 90 -21.70 -22.75 -13.06
N ASP A 91 -21.70 -23.78 -12.19
CA ASP A 91 -20.85 -24.99 -12.31
C ASP A 91 -19.37 -24.67 -12.53
N LYS A 92 -18.90 -23.57 -11.91
CA LYS A 92 -17.53 -23.08 -11.99
C LYS A 92 -17.06 -22.54 -10.64
N PRO A 93 -15.74 -22.50 -10.38
CA PRO A 93 -15.18 -21.75 -9.26
C PRO A 93 -15.65 -20.30 -9.33
N VAL A 94 -16.01 -19.73 -8.19
CA VAL A 94 -16.39 -18.32 -8.04
C VAL A 94 -15.48 -17.65 -7.02
N MET A 95 -14.99 -16.49 -7.34
CA MET A 95 -14.16 -15.65 -6.49
C MET A 95 -14.77 -14.25 -6.41
N ASP A 96 -14.56 -13.55 -5.31
CA ASP A 96 -14.90 -12.14 -5.18
C ASP A 96 -13.63 -11.26 -5.18
N ARG A 97 -13.82 -9.95 -5.40
CA ARG A 97 -12.71 -8.96 -5.41
C ARG A 97 -11.81 -9.08 -4.19
N THR A 98 -12.36 -9.31 -3.01
CA THR A 98 -11.58 -9.42 -1.77
C THR A 98 -10.66 -10.63 -1.80
N THR A 99 -11.16 -11.76 -2.25
CA THR A 99 -10.37 -13.00 -2.38
C THR A 99 -9.27 -12.83 -3.44
N LEU A 100 -9.59 -12.18 -4.57
CA LEU A 100 -8.62 -11.88 -5.63
C LEU A 100 -7.46 -10.99 -5.10
N ILE A 101 -7.76 -9.92 -4.36
CA ILE A 101 -6.75 -9.07 -3.74
C ILE A 101 -5.88 -9.87 -2.75
N LEU A 102 -6.49 -10.77 -1.96
CA LEU A 102 -5.75 -11.63 -1.03
C LEU A 102 -4.81 -12.60 -1.74
N GLU A 103 -5.21 -13.14 -2.90
CA GLU A 103 -4.33 -13.99 -3.73
C GLU A 103 -3.15 -13.18 -4.29
N ILE A 104 -3.37 -11.94 -4.77
CA ILE A 104 -2.28 -11.05 -5.20
C ILE A 104 -1.31 -10.84 -4.04
N PHE A 105 -1.82 -10.52 -2.85
CA PHE A 105 -0.98 -10.30 -1.68
C PHE A 105 -0.23 -11.56 -1.26
N SER A 106 -0.85 -12.73 -1.35
CA SER A 106 -0.21 -14.02 -1.05
C SER A 106 1.00 -14.30 -1.93
N THR A 107 0.88 -14.00 -3.23
CA THR A 107 2.00 -14.15 -4.18
C THR A 107 3.09 -13.10 -4.03
N ARG A 108 2.74 -11.89 -3.54
CA ARG A 108 3.68 -10.77 -3.37
C ARG A 108 4.40 -10.76 -2.03
N ALA A 109 3.82 -11.36 -0.98
CA ALA A 109 4.38 -11.40 0.36
C ALA A 109 5.71 -12.19 0.38
N LYS A 110 6.82 -11.49 0.58
CA LYS A 110 8.16 -12.10 0.65
C LYS A 110 8.63 -12.28 2.08
N THR A 111 8.40 -11.27 2.92
CA THR A 111 8.83 -11.30 4.32
C THR A 111 7.92 -12.20 5.17
N ARG A 112 8.44 -12.68 6.30
CA ARG A 112 7.66 -13.44 7.29
C ARG A 112 6.46 -12.65 7.79
N GLU A 113 6.66 -11.37 8.03
CA GLU A 113 5.60 -10.48 8.50
C GLU A 113 4.48 -10.33 7.48
N ALA A 114 4.81 -9.99 6.21
CA ALA A 114 3.80 -9.85 5.15
C ALA A 114 3.03 -11.15 4.93
N LYS A 115 3.70 -12.32 4.95
CA LYS A 115 3.03 -13.63 4.89
C LYS A 115 2.05 -13.85 6.03
N LEU A 116 2.45 -13.50 7.26
CA LEU A 116 1.57 -13.59 8.42
C LEU A 116 0.38 -12.62 8.32
N GLN A 117 0.60 -11.39 7.88
CA GLN A 117 -0.48 -10.40 7.69
C GLN A 117 -1.51 -10.88 6.68
N VAL A 118 -1.06 -11.35 5.51
CA VAL A 118 -1.93 -11.89 4.46
C VAL A 118 -2.72 -13.10 4.97
N GLU A 119 -2.07 -14.04 5.67
CA GLU A 119 -2.74 -15.23 6.18
C GLU A 119 -3.75 -14.88 7.29
N VAL A 120 -3.43 -13.92 8.17
CA VAL A 120 -4.37 -13.39 9.18
C VAL A 120 -5.58 -12.77 8.50
N ALA A 121 -5.36 -11.92 7.47
CA ALA A 121 -6.44 -11.31 6.70
C ALA A 121 -7.31 -12.35 6.01
N ARG A 122 -6.68 -13.37 5.38
CA ARG A 122 -7.37 -14.49 4.73
C ARG A 122 -8.24 -15.28 5.71
N LEU A 123 -7.69 -15.64 6.87
CA LEU A 123 -8.44 -16.36 7.89
C LEU A 123 -9.58 -15.52 8.47
N GLN A 124 -9.37 -14.23 8.70
CA GLN A 124 -10.42 -13.32 9.16
C GLN A 124 -11.56 -13.18 8.15
N TYR A 125 -11.24 -13.20 6.86
CA TYR A 125 -12.21 -13.14 5.79
C TYR A 125 -12.97 -14.47 5.62
N MET A 126 -12.28 -15.60 5.77
CA MET A 126 -12.84 -16.95 5.56
C MET A 126 -13.64 -17.48 6.76
N LEU A 127 -13.22 -17.18 8.00
CA LEU A 127 -13.86 -17.71 9.20
C LEU A 127 -15.38 -17.43 9.30
N PRO A 128 -15.87 -16.19 9.09
CA PRO A 128 -17.32 -15.91 9.10
C PRO A 128 -18.05 -16.66 7.97
N ARG A 129 -17.36 -16.91 6.83
CA ARG A 129 -17.90 -17.63 5.70
C ARG A 129 -18.09 -19.11 5.97
N LEU A 130 -17.19 -19.74 6.73
CA LEU A 130 -17.34 -21.14 7.17
C LEU A 130 -18.51 -21.29 8.16
N VAL A 131 -18.73 -20.32 9.06
CA VAL A 131 -19.88 -20.33 9.99
C VAL A 131 -21.18 -20.17 9.25
N GLY A 132 -21.30 -19.26 8.30
CA GLY A 132 -22.49 -19.07 7.48
C GLY A 132 -22.88 -20.28 6.63
N LEU A 133 -21.89 -21.07 6.20
CA LEU A 133 -22.10 -22.37 5.54
C LEU A 133 -22.74 -23.41 6.48
N HIS A 134 -22.30 -23.45 7.74
CA HIS A 134 -22.84 -24.36 8.76
C HIS A 134 -24.30 -24.06 9.07
N ASP A 135 -24.65 -22.79 9.36
CA ASP A 135 -26.02 -22.38 9.68
C ASP A 135 -26.99 -22.61 8.51
N ALA A 136 -26.53 -22.43 7.29
CA ALA A 136 -27.32 -22.70 6.09
C ALA A 136 -27.55 -24.21 5.85
N LEU A 137 -26.56 -25.06 6.14
CA LEU A 137 -26.69 -26.51 6.07
C LEU A 137 -27.59 -27.07 7.17
N SER A 138 -27.51 -26.53 8.39
CA SER A 138 -28.36 -26.95 9.53
C SER A 138 -29.83 -26.60 9.30
N ARG A 139 -30.15 -25.43 8.72
CA ARG A 139 -31.52 -25.01 8.40
C ARG A 139 -32.17 -25.80 7.27
N GLN A 140 -31.40 -26.20 6.22
CA GLN A 140 -31.92 -27.04 5.12
C GLN A 140 -32.13 -28.49 5.53
N GLY A 141 -31.58 -28.94 6.63
CA GLY A 141 -31.63 -30.32 7.10
C GLY A 141 -32.87 -30.70 7.94
N GLY A 142 -33.82 -29.80 8.14
CA GLY A 142 -35.00 -30.01 9.00
C GLY A 142 -36.10 -30.90 8.45
N ALA A 143 -36.01 -31.41 7.20
CA ALA A 143 -37.17 -32.02 6.52
C ALA A 143 -37.08 -33.52 6.14
N SER A 144 -36.01 -34.27 6.45
CA SER A 144 -36.07 -35.71 6.29
C SER A 144 -35.04 -36.50 7.10
N GLY A 145 -35.51 -37.46 7.84
CA GLY A 145 -34.84 -38.28 8.82
C GLY A 145 -33.68 -39.16 8.27
N ALA A 146 -32.47 -38.68 8.44
CA ALA A 146 -31.27 -39.51 8.42
C ALA A 146 -30.33 -39.03 9.55
N MET A 147 -30.56 -39.55 10.73
CA MET A 147 -29.96 -39.05 11.99
C MET A 147 -28.49 -39.44 12.23
N SER A 148 -27.88 -40.25 11.40
CA SER A 148 -26.59 -40.88 11.73
C SER A 148 -25.35 -40.17 11.16
N ASN A 149 -25.44 -39.48 10.00
CA ASN A 149 -24.27 -38.86 9.37
C ASN A 149 -24.15 -37.32 9.58
N LYS A 150 -25.20 -36.64 10.06
CA LYS A 150 -25.20 -35.20 10.29
C LYS A 150 -24.30 -34.79 11.45
N GLY A 151 -24.37 -35.48 12.58
CA GLY A 151 -23.58 -35.13 13.78
C GLY A 151 -22.08 -35.29 13.60
N ALA A 152 -21.62 -36.14 12.69
CA ALA A 152 -20.18 -36.31 12.39
C ALA A 152 -19.65 -35.17 11.53
N GLY A 153 -20.42 -34.69 10.53
CA GLY A 153 -20.05 -33.57 9.66
C GLY A 153 -20.03 -32.23 10.42
N GLU A 154 -21.03 -32.00 11.26
CA GLU A 154 -21.13 -30.83 12.13
C GLU A 154 -19.98 -30.75 13.14
N LYS A 155 -19.64 -31.87 13.79
CA LYS A 155 -18.48 -31.96 14.70
C LYS A 155 -17.16 -31.70 13.98
N LYS A 156 -17.00 -32.19 12.75
CA LYS A 156 -15.78 -31.97 11.96
C LYS A 156 -15.62 -30.49 11.59
N LEU A 157 -16.66 -29.82 11.10
CA LEU A 157 -16.63 -28.40 10.77
C LEU A 157 -16.35 -27.52 11.99
N GLU A 158 -16.95 -27.84 13.16
CA GLU A 158 -16.70 -27.13 14.41
C GLU A 158 -15.25 -27.33 14.90
N LEU A 159 -14.68 -28.52 14.77
CA LEU A 159 -13.29 -28.78 15.08
C LEU A 159 -12.35 -28.00 14.14
N ASP A 160 -12.66 -27.97 12.85
CA ASP A 160 -11.86 -27.23 11.88
C ASP A 160 -11.95 -25.71 12.14
N ARG A 161 -13.13 -25.19 12.48
CA ARG A 161 -13.30 -23.80 12.91
C ARG A 161 -12.43 -23.47 14.11
N ARG A 162 -12.45 -24.29 15.18
CA ARG A 162 -11.65 -24.07 16.38
C ARG A 162 -10.14 -24.10 16.09
N ARG A 163 -9.71 -25.00 15.21
CA ARG A 163 -8.31 -25.06 14.76
C ARG A 163 -7.90 -23.77 14.04
N LEU A 164 -8.75 -23.26 13.16
CA LEU A 164 -8.49 -22.01 12.42
C LEU A 164 -8.50 -20.80 13.35
N GLU A 165 -9.41 -20.73 14.31
CA GLU A 165 -9.45 -19.67 15.34
C GLU A 165 -8.18 -19.69 16.23
N GLN A 166 -7.74 -20.88 16.64
CA GLN A 166 -6.50 -21.03 17.37
C GLN A 166 -5.27 -20.62 16.55
N ARG A 167 -5.23 -21.04 15.28
CA ARG A 167 -4.20 -20.61 14.33
C ARG A 167 -4.17 -19.11 14.17
N LEU A 168 -5.32 -18.47 13.95
CA LEU A 168 -5.47 -17.02 13.87
C LEU A 168 -4.96 -16.31 15.12
N THR A 169 -5.30 -16.82 16.31
CA THR A 169 -4.82 -16.27 17.58
C THR A 169 -3.31 -16.34 17.72
N ASN A 170 -2.71 -17.46 17.34
CA ASN A 170 -1.25 -17.64 17.41
C ASN A 170 -0.54 -16.70 16.43
N MET A 171 -1.06 -16.57 15.19
CA MET A 171 -0.49 -15.67 14.20
C MET A 171 -0.60 -14.20 14.61
N LYS A 172 -1.71 -13.78 15.22
CA LYS A 172 -1.84 -12.41 15.77
C LYS A 172 -0.81 -12.14 16.86
N ARG A 173 -0.59 -13.09 17.79
CA ARG A 173 0.46 -12.94 18.81
C ARG A 173 1.85 -12.80 18.20
N GLU A 174 2.14 -13.55 17.14
CA GLU A 174 3.42 -13.45 16.44
C GLU A 174 3.56 -12.08 15.76
N LEU A 175 2.51 -11.56 15.13
CA LEU A 175 2.49 -10.20 14.57
C LEU A 175 2.70 -9.12 15.64
N ASP A 176 2.09 -9.27 16.82
CA ASP A 176 2.26 -8.33 17.93
C ASP A 176 3.74 -8.29 18.41
N LEU A 177 4.44 -9.41 18.42
CA LEU A 177 5.87 -9.46 18.73
C LEU A 177 6.71 -8.72 17.69
N ILE A 178 6.45 -8.97 16.40
CA ILE A 178 7.14 -8.27 15.29
C ILE A 178 6.85 -6.76 15.35
N ALA A 179 5.61 -6.36 15.62
CA ALA A 179 5.24 -4.96 15.80
C ALA A 179 6.00 -4.29 16.95
N GLY A 180 6.24 -5.01 18.06
CA GLY A 180 7.08 -4.57 19.17
C GLY A 180 8.52 -4.29 18.76
N GLU A 181 9.14 -5.19 17.99
CA GLU A 181 10.50 -5.01 17.45
C GLU A 181 10.57 -3.80 16.50
N ARG A 182 9.60 -3.66 15.60
CA ARG A 182 9.50 -2.49 14.71
C ARG A 182 9.37 -1.19 15.48
N ARG A 183 8.52 -1.14 16.52
CA ARG A 183 8.38 0.04 17.38
C ARG A 183 9.72 0.46 17.99
N THR A 184 10.52 -0.51 18.45
CA THR A 184 11.87 -0.24 18.97
C THR A 184 12.81 0.33 17.90
N GLN A 185 12.79 -0.23 16.68
CA GLN A 185 13.58 0.27 15.56
C GLN A 185 13.13 1.67 15.13
N ARG A 186 11.81 1.93 15.11
CA ARG A 186 11.23 3.27 14.81
C ARG A 186 11.67 4.30 15.86
N GLN A 187 11.63 3.95 17.15
CA GLN A 187 12.12 4.85 18.20
C GLN A 187 13.60 5.20 18.04
N LYS A 188 14.44 4.25 17.60
CA LYS A 188 15.84 4.52 17.27
C LYS A 188 15.96 5.50 16.08
N ARG A 189 15.17 5.29 15.02
CA ARG A 189 15.12 6.19 13.86
C ARG A 189 14.61 7.59 14.24
N ALA A 190 13.57 7.68 15.05
CA ALA A 190 13.05 8.96 15.54
C ALA A 190 14.08 9.75 16.38
N ARG A 191 14.93 9.03 17.14
CA ARG A 191 16.02 9.65 17.89
C ARG A 191 17.17 10.15 17.02
N SER A 192 17.31 9.66 15.80
CA SER A 192 18.32 10.17 14.86
C SER A 192 18.01 11.56 14.34
N GLY A 193 16.77 12.03 14.52
CA GLY A 193 16.30 13.32 14.05
C GLY A 193 16.17 13.46 12.53
N ILE A 194 16.58 12.46 11.75
CA ILE A 194 16.50 12.49 10.27
C ILE A 194 15.03 12.50 9.85
N PRO A 195 14.56 13.50 9.07
CA PRO A 195 13.18 13.59 8.63
C PRO A 195 12.74 12.34 7.85
N ARG A 196 11.47 12.00 8.00
CA ARG A 196 10.86 10.84 7.36
C ARG A 196 9.90 11.30 6.28
N VAL A 197 10.12 10.83 5.07
CA VAL A 197 9.30 11.09 3.90
C VAL A 197 8.66 9.78 3.46
N ALA A 198 7.35 9.73 3.27
CA ALA A 198 6.66 8.53 2.82
C ALA A 198 6.03 8.71 1.44
N LEU A 199 6.28 7.75 0.56
CA LEU A 199 5.59 7.65 -0.73
C LEU A 199 4.21 7.05 -0.50
N VAL A 200 3.16 7.77 -0.87
CA VAL A 200 1.77 7.31 -0.83
C VAL A 200 1.13 7.48 -2.20
N GLY A 201 0.04 6.81 -2.45
CA GLY A 201 -0.67 6.93 -3.72
C GLY A 201 -1.22 5.60 -4.21
N TYR A 202 -1.99 5.68 -5.27
CA TYR A 202 -2.67 4.53 -5.86
C TYR A 202 -1.71 3.45 -6.35
N THR A 203 -2.20 2.22 -6.53
CA THR A 203 -1.39 1.16 -7.14
C THR A 203 -0.94 1.58 -8.54
N ASN A 204 0.26 1.16 -8.92
CA ASN A 204 0.86 1.46 -10.24
C ASN A 204 1.06 2.95 -10.57
N ALA A 205 0.95 3.87 -9.61
CA ALA A 205 1.26 5.30 -9.84
C ALA A 205 2.76 5.59 -10.03
N GLY A 206 3.63 4.62 -9.74
CA GLY A 206 5.08 4.75 -9.90
C GLY A 206 5.84 5.08 -8.61
N LYS A 207 5.30 4.72 -7.44
CA LYS A 207 5.96 4.92 -6.13
C LYS A 207 7.36 4.28 -6.09
N SER A 208 7.43 2.98 -6.41
CA SER A 208 8.70 2.24 -6.42
C SER A 208 9.67 2.74 -7.50
N THR A 209 9.15 3.26 -8.62
CA THR A 209 9.97 3.90 -9.65
C THR A 209 10.63 5.17 -9.12
N ILE A 210 9.88 6.02 -8.40
CA ILE A 210 10.44 7.22 -7.75
C ILE A 210 11.45 6.83 -6.67
N MET A 211 11.16 5.80 -5.86
CA MET A 211 12.13 5.28 -4.90
C MET A 211 13.43 4.87 -5.59
N ASN A 212 13.35 4.06 -6.67
CA ASN A 212 14.52 3.59 -7.41
C ASN A 212 15.27 4.73 -8.12
N MET A 213 14.55 5.72 -8.65
CA MET A 213 15.13 6.92 -9.23
C MET A 213 16.03 7.64 -8.21
N LEU A 214 15.53 7.87 -7.00
CA LEU A 214 16.27 8.54 -5.92
C LEU A 214 17.41 7.67 -5.39
N LEU A 215 17.21 6.34 -5.28
CA LEU A 215 18.27 5.41 -4.90
C LEU A 215 19.37 5.35 -5.94
N GLY A 216 19.04 5.26 -7.21
CA GLY A 216 20.03 5.22 -8.32
C GLY A 216 20.84 6.50 -8.42
N ALA A 217 20.24 7.66 -8.10
CA ALA A 217 20.96 8.94 -8.13
C ALA A 217 21.90 9.13 -6.91
N TYR A 218 21.54 8.63 -5.71
CA TYR A 218 22.21 9.03 -4.46
C TYR A 218 22.70 7.87 -3.58
N VAL A 219 22.46 6.60 -3.96
CA VAL A 219 22.92 5.42 -3.21
C VAL A 219 23.70 4.49 -4.13
N LYS A 220 24.99 4.29 -3.85
CA LYS A 220 25.91 3.53 -4.73
C LYS A 220 25.72 2.00 -4.71
N ASP A 221 24.80 1.46 -3.97
CA ASP A 221 24.65 0.02 -3.69
C ASP A 221 23.49 -0.54 -4.54
N GLU A 222 23.81 -1.14 -5.70
CA GLU A 222 22.82 -1.67 -6.67
C GLU A 222 21.94 -2.79 -6.07
N GLU A 223 22.40 -3.52 -5.03
CA GLU A 223 21.62 -4.56 -4.37
C GLU A 223 20.43 -4.03 -3.56
N LYS A 224 20.32 -2.71 -3.39
CA LYS A 224 19.27 -2.07 -2.58
C LYS A 224 18.08 -1.54 -3.40
N GLN A 225 18.03 -1.79 -4.69
CA GLN A 225 16.89 -1.39 -5.52
C GLN A 225 15.61 -2.12 -5.11
N VAL A 226 14.51 -1.40 -5.11
CA VAL A 226 13.18 -1.96 -4.86
C VAL A 226 12.67 -2.62 -6.14
N LEU A 227 11.95 -3.74 -6.01
CA LEU A 227 11.40 -4.44 -7.15
C LEU A 227 10.41 -3.53 -7.89
N GLU A 228 10.77 -3.13 -9.09
CA GLU A 228 9.93 -2.36 -9.99
C GLU A 228 9.26 -3.31 -10.99
N LYS A 229 7.94 -3.35 -10.99
CA LYS A 229 7.13 -4.05 -11.99
C LYS A 229 5.92 -3.19 -12.30
N ASP A 230 5.57 -3.10 -13.57
CA ASP A 230 4.34 -2.45 -14.05
C ASP A 230 3.13 -3.36 -13.73
N MET A 231 2.87 -3.56 -12.44
CA MET A 231 1.86 -4.46 -11.90
C MET A 231 1.27 -3.88 -10.62
N LEU A 232 -0.01 -4.15 -10.38
CA LEU A 232 -0.69 -3.79 -9.14
C LEU A 232 0.00 -4.47 -7.94
N PHE A 233 0.16 -3.72 -6.84
CA PHE A 233 0.80 -4.19 -5.60
C PHE A 233 2.21 -4.75 -5.79
N ALA A 234 3.05 -4.10 -6.60
CA ALA A 234 4.45 -4.50 -6.75
C ALA A 234 5.21 -4.46 -5.42
N THR A 235 4.86 -3.52 -4.54
CA THR A 235 5.39 -3.38 -3.18
C THR A 235 4.32 -3.70 -2.16
N LEU A 236 4.54 -4.74 -1.35
CA LEU A 236 3.71 -5.11 -0.20
C LEU A 236 4.45 -4.88 1.13
N ASP A 237 5.77 -5.07 1.12
CA ASP A 237 6.63 -4.83 2.28
C ASP A 237 7.17 -3.40 2.25
N THR A 238 6.98 -2.65 3.34
CA THR A 238 7.57 -1.31 3.45
C THR A 238 9.08 -1.37 3.48
N THR A 239 9.72 -0.62 2.62
CA THR A 239 11.17 -0.44 2.62
C THR A 239 11.51 0.99 3.02
N VAL A 240 12.43 1.15 3.97
CA VAL A 240 12.92 2.48 4.38
C VAL A 240 14.37 2.61 3.94
N ARG A 241 14.71 3.71 3.27
CA ARG A 241 16.04 4.00 2.75
C ARG A 241 16.46 5.41 3.12
N ARG A 242 17.74 5.58 3.43
CA ARG A 242 18.34 6.91 3.63
C ARG A 242 18.73 7.46 2.27
N ILE A 243 18.21 8.63 1.95
CA ILE A 243 18.59 9.42 0.76
C ILE A 243 19.46 10.57 1.28
N ALA A 244 20.66 10.68 0.75
CA ALA A 244 21.63 11.70 1.15
C ALA A 244 22.20 12.38 -0.10
N PRO A 245 21.46 13.34 -0.71
CA PRO A 245 21.95 14.07 -1.85
C PRO A 245 23.15 14.95 -1.46
N PRO A 246 24.14 15.18 -2.35
CA PRO A 246 25.22 16.14 -2.11
C PRO A 246 24.63 17.51 -1.79
N ASP A 247 25.24 18.20 -0.85
CA ASP A 247 24.90 19.59 -0.46
C ASP A 247 23.44 19.83 0.02
N ARG A 248 22.74 18.72 0.39
CA ARG A 248 21.37 18.76 0.91
C ARG A 248 21.22 17.90 2.17
N ASN A 249 20.24 18.25 3.00
CA ASN A 249 19.96 17.49 4.20
C ASN A 249 19.45 16.07 3.87
N PRO A 250 19.97 15.04 4.55
CA PRO A 250 19.51 13.67 4.35
C PRO A 250 18.11 13.47 4.91
N PHE A 251 17.35 12.58 4.31
CA PHE A 251 16.03 12.14 4.79
C PHE A 251 15.86 10.63 4.64
N LEU A 252 14.94 10.05 5.41
CA LEU A 252 14.51 8.66 5.28
C LEU A 252 13.32 8.60 4.35
N LEU A 253 13.41 7.87 3.26
CA LEU A 253 12.33 7.65 2.31
C LEU A 253 11.75 6.26 2.51
N SER A 254 10.43 6.16 2.70
CA SER A 254 9.70 4.91 2.80
C SER A 254 8.77 4.71 1.61
N ASP A 255 8.83 3.51 0.99
CA ASP A 255 7.84 3.06 0.01
C ASP A 255 6.72 2.31 0.74
N THR A 256 5.47 2.65 0.43
CA THR A 256 4.29 2.07 1.07
C THR A 256 3.46 1.25 0.08
N VAL A 257 2.57 0.41 0.60
CA VAL A 257 1.61 -0.34 -0.22
C VAL A 257 0.72 0.64 -1.00
N GLY A 258 0.50 0.35 -2.28
CA GLY A 258 -0.42 1.14 -3.10
C GLY A 258 -1.87 1.00 -2.65
N PHE A 259 -2.59 2.11 -2.63
CA PHE A 259 -4.03 2.11 -2.38
C PHE A 259 -4.80 1.58 -3.58
N ILE A 260 -5.99 1.07 -3.33
CA ILE A 260 -6.92 0.55 -4.32
C ILE A 260 -8.35 0.83 -3.90
N SER A 261 -9.25 0.97 -4.86
CA SER A 261 -10.67 1.18 -4.60
C SER A 261 -11.31 -0.06 -3.95
N LYS A 262 -12.32 0.15 -3.13
CA LYS A 262 -13.09 -0.92 -2.47
C LYS A 262 -12.22 -1.89 -1.63
N LEU A 263 -11.11 -1.39 -1.05
CA LEU A 263 -10.27 -2.20 -0.17
C LEU A 263 -11.07 -2.56 1.10
N PRO A 264 -11.28 -3.84 1.42
CA PRO A 264 -12.02 -4.22 2.62
C PRO A 264 -11.34 -3.72 3.91
N HIS A 265 -12.12 -3.18 4.86
CA HIS A 265 -11.61 -2.70 6.15
C HIS A 265 -10.79 -3.75 6.93
N ALA A 266 -11.11 -5.04 6.75
CA ALA A 266 -10.34 -6.12 7.36
C ALA A 266 -8.91 -6.19 6.80
N LEU A 267 -8.72 -5.89 5.51
CA LEU A 267 -7.41 -5.80 4.86
C LEU A 267 -6.66 -4.54 5.28
N VAL A 268 -7.33 -3.39 5.34
CA VAL A 268 -6.74 -2.14 5.87
C VAL A 268 -6.16 -2.39 7.26
N LYS A 269 -6.91 -3.05 8.15
CA LYS A 269 -6.43 -3.40 9.50
C LYS A 269 -5.25 -4.39 9.50
N ALA A 270 -5.24 -5.37 8.59
CA ALA A 270 -4.13 -6.32 8.49
C ALA A 270 -2.84 -5.66 8.03
N PHE A 271 -2.94 -4.65 7.15
CA PHE A 271 -1.81 -3.88 6.63
C PHE A 271 -1.57 -2.57 7.37
N HIS A 272 -2.23 -2.36 8.51
CA HIS A 272 -2.09 -1.15 9.32
C HIS A 272 -0.61 -0.86 9.65
N SER A 273 0.19 -1.89 9.95
CA SER A 273 1.61 -1.72 10.28
C SER A 273 2.45 -1.21 9.10
N THR A 274 2.07 -1.52 7.85
CA THR A 274 2.74 -1.00 6.64
C THR A 274 2.29 0.43 6.33
N LEU A 275 1.07 0.77 6.68
CA LEU A 275 0.50 2.11 6.54
C LEU A 275 0.89 3.05 7.69
N GLU A 276 1.35 2.50 8.83
CA GLU A 276 1.88 3.30 9.94
C GLU A 276 3.10 4.13 9.57
N GLU A 277 3.91 3.69 8.60
CA GLU A 277 5.05 4.48 8.11
C GLU A 277 4.57 5.80 7.45
N ALA A 278 3.41 5.79 6.80
CA ALA A 278 2.80 7.04 6.29
C ALA A 278 2.32 7.94 7.44
N LYS A 279 1.70 7.37 8.48
CA LYS A 279 1.22 8.13 9.65
C LYS A 279 2.34 8.76 10.47
N GLU A 280 3.51 8.14 10.51
CA GLU A 280 4.66 8.62 11.26
C GLU A 280 5.61 9.48 10.41
N ALA A 281 5.28 9.74 9.15
CA ALA A 281 6.09 10.59 8.28
C ALA A 281 5.99 12.07 8.68
N ASP A 282 7.05 12.82 8.42
CA ASP A 282 7.10 14.26 8.58
C ASP A 282 6.63 14.97 7.30
N LEU A 283 6.64 14.24 6.16
CA LEU A 283 6.16 14.70 4.85
C LEU A 283 5.64 13.51 4.04
N LEU A 284 4.51 13.69 3.35
CA LEU A 284 3.97 12.73 2.39
C LEU A 284 4.25 13.18 0.95
N LEU A 285 4.64 12.25 0.09
CA LEU A 285 4.67 12.44 -1.35
C LEU A 285 3.53 11.61 -1.95
N GLN A 286 2.45 12.27 -2.37
CA GLN A 286 1.37 11.59 -3.07
C GLN A 286 1.73 11.44 -4.54
N ILE A 287 2.01 10.21 -4.94
CA ILE A 287 2.37 9.87 -6.31
C ILE A 287 1.11 9.58 -7.11
N ILE A 288 0.96 10.27 -8.24
CA ILE A 288 -0.23 10.28 -9.06
C ILE A 288 0.18 9.90 -10.47
N ASP A 289 -0.48 8.92 -11.09
CA ASP A 289 -0.34 8.63 -12.52
C ASP A 289 -1.08 9.69 -13.33
N TYR A 290 -0.36 10.69 -13.82
CA TYR A 290 -0.97 11.78 -14.57
C TYR A 290 -1.41 11.36 -15.98
N SER A 291 -0.93 10.23 -16.48
CA SER A 291 -1.34 9.68 -17.79
C SER A 291 -2.70 8.97 -17.75
N ASP A 292 -3.26 8.72 -16.58
CA ASP A 292 -4.56 8.10 -16.40
C ASP A 292 -5.68 9.16 -16.36
N GLU A 293 -6.74 8.98 -17.12
CA GLU A 293 -7.87 9.92 -17.17
C GLU A 293 -8.59 10.06 -15.83
N HIS A 294 -8.55 9.01 -15.01
CA HIS A 294 -9.20 8.92 -13.70
C HIS A 294 -8.27 9.26 -12.52
N TYR A 295 -7.15 9.94 -12.78
CA TYR A 295 -6.19 10.29 -11.73
C TYR A 295 -6.80 11.06 -10.55
N ARG A 296 -7.86 11.85 -10.79
CA ARG A 296 -8.54 12.64 -9.74
C ARG A 296 -9.30 11.75 -8.76
N GLU A 297 -9.97 10.72 -9.26
CA GLU A 297 -10.68 9.72 -8.48
C GLU A 297 -9.68 8.93 -7.61
N TYR A 298 -8.55 8.53 -8.18
CA TYR A 298 -7.48 7.84 -7.45
C TYR A 298 -6.80 8.72 -6.39
N MET A 299 -6.66 10.02 -6.67
CA MET A 299 -6.21 10.98 -5.65
C MET A 299 -7.16 11.00 -4.46
N LYS A 300 -8.46 11.11 -4.73
CA LYS A 300 -9.50 11.13 -3.69
C LYS A 300 -9.51 9.85 -2.87
N VAL A 301 -9.42 8.67 -3.48
CA VAL A 301 -9.32 7.39 -2.77
C VAL A 301 -8.10 7.38 -1.84
N THR A 302 -6.97 7.91 -2.30
CA THR A 302 -5.75 8.02 -1.49
C THR A 302 -5.97 8.96 -0.30
N GLU A 303 -6.54 10.14 -0.51
CA GLU A 303 -6.80 11.14 0.53
C GLU A 303 -7.82 10.63 1.56
N ASP A 304 -8.89 9.98 1.12
CA ASP A 304 -9.89 9.38 2.01
C ASP A 304 -9.27 8.27 2.88
N THR A 305 -8.41 7.43 2.29
CA THR A 305 -7.69 6.40 3.05
C THR A 305 -6.70 7.01 4.06
N LEU A 306 -5.97 8.06 3.69
CA LEU A 306 -5.07 8.79 4.61
C LEU A 306 -5.86 9.43 5.76
N ARG A 307 -7.06 9.94 5.50
CA ARG A 307 -7.96 10.47 6.55
C ARG A 307 -8.43 9.39 7.51
N GLU A 308 -8.81 8.21 7.00
CA GLU A 308 -9.15 7.04 7.85
C GLU A 308 -7.98 6.60 8.74
N LEU A 309 -6.75 6.75 8.26
CA LEU A 309 -5.53 6.45 9.00
C LEU A 309 -5.16 7.56 10.00
N GLY A 310 -5.76 8.76 9.90
CA GLY A 310 -5.39 9.94 10.68
C GLY A 310 -4.03 10.52 10.29
N ALA A 311 -3.71 10.49 9.00
CA ALA A 311 -2.50 11.04 8.39
C ALA A 311 -2.77 12.28 7.52
N ASP A 312 -3.99 12.77 7.49
CA ASP A 312 -4.46 13.90 6.69
C ASP A 312 -3.91 15.28 7.14
N THR A 313 -3.34 15.35 8.35
CA THR A 313 -2.72 16.57 8.87
C THR A 313 -1.24 16.71 8.51
N ILE A 314 -0.62 15.67 7.94
CA ILE A 314 0.78 15.67 7.56
C ILE A 314 0.97 16.50 6.28
N PRO A 315 1.98 17.39 6.21
CA PRO A 315 2.29 18.11 4.98
C PRO A 315 2.44 17.18 3.79
N MET A 316 1.94 17.59 2.61
CA MET A 316 1.93 16.75 1.42
C MET A 316 2.46 17.49 0.20
N ILE A 317 3.20 16.78 -0.66
CA ILE A 317 3.57 17.20 -2.01
C ILE A 317 2.88 16.24 -2.99
N TYR A 318 2.19 16.82 -3.98
CA TYR A 318 1.54 16.08 -5.06
C TYR A 318 2.51 15.91 -6.23
N VAL A 319 2.88 14.66 -6.52
CA VAL A 319 3.82 14.32 -7.58
C VAL A 319 3.06 13.69 -8.75
N PHE A 320 2.76 14.49 -9.77
CA PHE A 320 2.13 14.05 -11.01
C PHE A 320 3.18 13.38 -11.89
N ASN A 321 3.30 12.08 -11.72
CA ASN A 321 4.25 11.23 -12.41
C ASN A 321 3.74 10.81 -13.81
N LYS A 322 4.62 10.25 -14.63
CA LYS A 322 4.35 9.80 -16.01
C LYS A 322 3.91 10.95 -16.96
N ALA A 323 4.30 12.19 -16.66
CA ALA A 323 3.98 13.37 -17.45
C ALA A 323 4.55 13.29 -18.89
N ASP A 324 5.56 12.47 -19.13
CA ASP A 324 6.12 12.13 -20.45
C ASP A 324 5.08 11.55 -21.39
N LYS A 325 4.12 10.77 -20.88
CA LYS A 325 3.05 10.17 -21.69
C LYS A 325 1.98 11.20 -22.12
N CYS A 326 1.90 12.35 -21.45
CA CYS A 326 0.91 13.40 -21.73
C CYS A 326 1.45 14.50 -22.65
N GLY A 327 2.60 14.29 -23.30
CA GLY A 327 3.21 15.28 -24.20
C GLY A 327 3.77 16.50 -23.46
N MET A 328 3.83 16.50 -22.15
CA MET A 328 4.57 17.48 -21.37
C MET A 328 6.08 17.23 -21.64
N GLY A 329 6.78 18.29 -22.09
CA GLY A 329 8.18 18.20 -22.49
C GLY A 329 9.10 17.71 -21.35
N LYS A 330 10.39 17.59 -21.64
CA LYS A 330 11.44 17.02 -20.76
C LYS A 330 11.71 17.78 -19.44
N PHE A 331 10.93 18.80 -19.10
CA PHE A 331 11.18 19.61 -17.91
C PHE A 331 10.10 19.39 -16.87
N ALA A 332 10.53 19.15 -15.64
CA ALA A 332 9.61 19.16 -14.50
C ALA A 332 8.98 20.54 -14.34
N MET A 333 7.67 20.58 -14.21
CA MET A 333 6.92 21.81 -13.98
C MET A 333 6.40 21.84 -12.54
N VAL A 334 6.68 22.92 -11.83
CA VAL A 334 6.13 23.17 -10.48
C VAL A 334 4.90 24.05 -10.60
N GLN A 335 3.85 23.68 -9.89
CA GLN A 335 2.64 24.49 -9.77
C GLN A 335 2.35 24.77 -8.29
N GLY A 336 2.55 26.01 -7.87
CA GLY A 336 2.45 26.36 -6.46
C GLY A 336 3.63 25.85 -5.63
N GLU A 337 3.41 25.63 -4.34
CA GLU A 337 4.44 25.19 -3.39
C GLU A 337 4.40 23.69 -3.09
N ASP A 338 3.48 22.95 -3.68
CA ASP A 338 3.15 21.57 -3.30
C ASP A 338 2.89 20.63 -4.46
N LYS A 339 3.00 21.08 -5.74
CA LYS A 339 2.71 20.27 -6.91
C LYS A 339 3.87 20.26 -7.89
N ILE A 340 4.23 19.06 -8.35
CA ILE A 340 5.25 18.85 -9.37
C ILE A 340 4.76 17.87 -10.43
N PHE A 341 4.97 18.20 -11.70
CA PHE A 341 4.75 17.32 -12.85
C PHE A 341 6.12 16.82 -13.32
N MET A 342 6.30 15.52 -13.37
CA MET A 342 7.60 14.92 -13.66
C MET A 342 7.46 13.52 -14.30
N SER A 343 8.58 12.96 -14.73
CA SER A 343 8.66 11.56 -15.14
C SER A 343 9.81 10.86 -14.41
N ALA A 344 9.44 9.94 -13.53
CA ALA A 344 10.41 9.12 -12.81
C ALA A 344 11.22 8.21 -13.75
N LYS A 345 10.65 7.79 -14.89
CA LYS A 345 11.30 6.92 -15.85
C LYS A 345 12.42 7.62 -16.62
N SER A 346 12.24 8.88 -16.98
CA SER A 346 13.25 9.70 -17.68
C SER A 346 14.22 10.40 -16.72
N MET A 347 14.03 10.23 -15.41
CA MET A 347 14.77 10.90 -14.34
C MET A 347 14.63 12.45 -14.37
N ASP A 348 13.66 12.98 -15.10
CA ASP A 348 13.39 14.41 -15.17
C ASP A 348 12.71 14.88 -13.88
N GLY A 349 13.23 15.94 -13.27
CA GLY A 349 12.63 16.61 -12.11
C GLY A 349 13.13 16.16 -10.74
N ILE A 350 14.18 15.35 -10.65
CA ILE A 350 14.77 14.92 -9.36
C ILE A 350 15.16 16.12 -8.50
N ASP A 351 15.97 17.04 -9.04
CA ASP A 351 16.46 18.19 -8.27
C ASP A 351 15.32 19.13 -7.86
N THR A 352 14.32 19.25 -8.72
CA THR A 352 13.12 20.04 -8.43
C THR A 352 12.31 19.41 -7.29
N LEU A 353 12.12 18.09 -7.33
CA LEU A 353 11.44 17.35 -6.25
C LEU A 353 12.20 17.48 -4.93
N LEU A 354 13.53 17.33 -4.95
CA LEU A 354 14.36 17.49 -3.75
C LEU A 354 14.26 18.93 -3.18
N THR A 355 14.22 19.95 -4.02
CA THR A 355 14.04 21.34 -3.60
C THR A 355 12.69 21.56 -2.92
N LEU A 356 11.60 20.93 -3.43
CA LEU A 356 10.29 20.99 -2.78
C LEU A 356 10.28 20.27 -1.44
N ILE A 357 10.89 19.06 -1.37
CA ILE A 357 11.02 18.29 -0.13
C ILE A 357 11.77 19.12 0.92
N GLU A 358 12.91 19.70 0.55
CA GLU A 358 13.73 20.54 1.44
C GLU A 358 12.96 21.76 1.92
N GLY A 359 12.25 22.46 1.03
CA GLY A 359 11.40 23.58 1.39
C GLY A 359 10.31 23.23 2.42
N LYS A 360 9.65 22.09 2.27
CA LYS A 360 8.63 21.61 3.23
C LYS A 360 9.22 21.14 4.57
N LEU A 361 10.47 20.65 4.56
CA LEU A 361 11.17 20.17 5.76
C LEU A 361 12.02 21.27 6.43
N ALA A 362 12.15 22.45 5.81
CA ALA A 362 13.05 23.52 6.26
C ALA A 362 12.80 23.97 7.71
N GLY A 363 11.56 23.89 8.20
CA GLY A 363 11.24 24.22 9.61
C GLY A 363 11.91 23.31 10.64
N GLY A 364 12.45 22.15 10.23
CA GLY A 364 13.19 21.23 11.08
C GLY A 364 14.70 21.48 11.17
N TYR A 365 15.21 22.49 10.45
CA TYR A 365 16.64 22.79 10.37
C TYR A 365 16.95 24.23 10.75
N ARG A 366 18.16 24.43 11.24
CA ARG A 366 18.70 25.76 11.61
C ARG A 366 20.12 25.89 11.09
N ASP A 367 20.39 27.02 10.44
CA ASP A 367 21.72 27.38 10.03
C ASP A 367 22.52 27.83 11.25
N CYS A 368 23.69 27.23 11.47
CA CYS A 368 24.49 27.45 12.68
C CYS A 368 25.97 27.52 12.35
N GLU A 369 26.64 28.48 12.99
CA GLU A 369 28.09 28.53 13.05
C GLU A 369 28.55 27.97 14.39
N LEU A 370 29.47 26.99 14.36
CA LEU A 370 29.96 26.33 15.57
C LEU A 370 31.48 26.44 15.69
N LEU A 371 31.94 26.53 16.93
CA LEU A 371 33.33 26.34 17.26
C LEU A 371 33.48 25.14 18.19
N ILE A 372 34.00 24.04 17.66
CA ILE A 372 34.06 22.73 18.33
C ILE A 372 35.50 22.49 18.80
N PRO A 373 35.73 22.35 20.11
CA PRO A 373 37.08 22.07 20.64
C PRO A 373 37.63 20.77 20.06
N TYR A 374 38.92 20.68 19.84
CA TYR A 374 39.61 19.48 19.32
C TYR A 374 39.40 18.22 20.16
N THR A 375 39.08 18.35 21.45
CA THR A 375 38.72 17.25 22.34
C THR A 375 37.38 16.61 22.01
N ARG A 376 36.58 17.22 21.13
CA ARG A 376 35.24 16.78 20.73
C ARG A 376 35.19 16.47 19.23
N GLY A 377 36.20 15.78 18.71
CA GLY A 377 36.22 15.29 17.33
C GLY A 377 35.04 14.36 16.97
N ASP A 378 34.44 13.74 18.00
CA ASP A 378 33.19 12.96 17.87
C ASP A 378 32.05 13.80 17.28
N ILE A 379 31.93 15.08 17.67
CA ILE A 379 30.91 16.01 17.16
C ILE A 379 31.19 16.37 15.70
N VAL A 380 32.44 16.67 15.37
CA VAL A 380 32.86 17.02 14.00
C VAL A 380 32.54 15.87 13.04
N SER A 381 32.91 14.61 13.41
CA SER A 381 32.59 13.44 12.62
C SER A 381 31.06 13.24 12.47
N TYR A 382 30.33 13.36 13.58
CA TYR A 382 28.86 13.22 13.56
C TYR A 382 28.19 14.25 12.64
N LEU A 383 28.62 15.53 12.70
CA LEU A 383 28.05 16.58 11.88
C LEU A 383 28.38 16.40 10.41
N ASN A 384 29.59 15.96 10.06
CA ASN A 384 29.93 15.64 8.67
C ASN A 384 29.09 14.49 8.09
N ASP A 385 28.68 13.55 8.93
CA ASP A 385 27.84 12.40 8.50
C ASP A 385 26.34 12.73 8.45
N ASN A 386 25.87 13.71 9.23
CA ASN A 386 24.43 13.91 9.48
C ASN A 386 23.90 15.32 9.20
N ALA A 387 24.76 16.29 8.87
CA ALA A 387 24.38 17.66 8.56
C ALA A 387 24.97 18.11 7.20
N VAL A 388 24.42 19.16 6.65
CA VAL A 388 25.04 19.85 5.49
C VAL A 388 26.07 20.82 6.04
N VAL A 389 27.35 20.52 5.81
CA VAL A 389 28.47 21.36 6.21
C VAL A 389 28.86 22.23 5.03
N TYR A 390 28.65 23.54 5.17
CA TYR A 390 29.03 24.53 4.15
C TYR A 390 30.50 24.90 4.20
N GLN A 391 31.04 24.96 5.44
CA GLN A 391 32.43 25.33 5.69
C GLN A 391 32.98 24.59 6.91
N CYS A 392 34.23 24.16 6.84
CA CYS A 392 34.92 23.49 7.95
C CYS A 392 36.39 23.95 7.95
N ASP A 393 36.75 24.75 8.95
CA ASP A 393 38.10 25.33 9.11
C ASP A 393 38.72 24.90 10.43
N TYR A 394 39.99 24.52 10.40
CA TYR A 394 40.76 24.23 11.60
C TYR A 394 41.45 25.54 12.11
N ARG A 395 40.98 26.02 13.28
CA ARG A 395 41.48 27.26 13.91
C ARG A 395 42.30 26.94 15.15
N GLU A 396 43.00 27.89 15.72
CA GLU A 396 43.82 27.68 16.92
C GLU A 396 43.05 27.18 18.13
N ASP A 397 41.80 27.57 18.29
CA ASP A 397 40.89 27.29 19.41
C ASP A 397 39.90 26.14 19.17
N GLY A 398 39.93 25.56 17.96
CA GLY A 398 39.05 24.43 17.62
C GLY A 398 38.71 24.34 16.13
N VAL A 399 37.74 23.51 15.79
CA VAL A 399 37.19 23.35 14.44
C VAL A 399 36.00 24.30 14.29
N TYR A 400 36.12 25.28 13.43
CA TYR A 400 34.99 26.11 13.00
C TYR A 400 34.18 25.36 11.97
N MET A 401 32.87 25.26 12.15
CA MET A 401 31.95 24.66 11.20
C MET A 401 30.76 25.59 10.97
N HIS A 402 30.47 25.86 9.67
CA HIS A 402 29.22 26.48 9.25
C HIS A 402 28.35 25.34 8.65
N ALA A 403 27.23 25.03 9.29
CA ALA A 403 26.44 23.87 8.93
C ALA A 403 24.94 24.08 9.19
N ASN A 404 24.12 23.46 8.34
CA ASN A 404 22.68 23.41 8.54
C ASN A 404 22.32 22.21 9.41
N LEU A 405 21.99 22.47 10.67
CA LEU A 405 21.73 21.46 11.69
C LEU A 405 20.24 21.24 11.87
N GLN A 406 19.86 20.02 12.22
CA GLN A 406 18.53 19.78 12.77
C GLN A 406 18.32 20.60 14.06
N VAL A 407 17.09 21.08 14.28
CA VAL A 407 16.75 21.84 15.50
C VAL A 407 17.09 21.08 16.77
N SER A 408 16.92 19.74 16.78
CA SER A 408 17.31 18.87 17.89
C SER A 408 18.81 18.86 18.15
N ASP A 409 19.62 18.85 17.09
CA ASP A 409 21.09 18.88 17.19
C ASP A 409 21.59 20.28 17.52
N ALA A 410 20.97 21.31 16.95
CA ALA A 410 21.26 22.69 17.35
C ALA A 410 21.04 22.91 18.86
N GLY A 411 19.95 22.37 19.42
CA GLY A 411 19.74 22.39 20.88
C GLY A 411 20.75 21.56 21.66
N ARG A 412 21.14 20.38 21.14
CA ARG A 412 22.12 19.51 21.78
C ARG A 412 23.53 20.12 21.82
N TYR A 413 23.89 20.85 20.77
CA TYR A 413 25.21 21.46 20.59
C TYR A 413 25.21 22.98 20.81
N GLU A 414 24.16 23.54 21.42
CA GLU A 414 23.95 24.97 21.63
C GLU A 414 25.18 25.67 22.25
N LYS A 415 25.88 25.00 23.18
CA LYS A 415 27.09 25.51 23.82
C LYS A 415 28.30 25.75 22.91
N PHE A 416 28.26 25.16 21.70
CA PHE A 416 29.31 25.31 20.69
C PHE A 416 28.90 26.26 19.56
N ILE A 417 27.63 26.70 19.54
CA ILE A 417 27.12 27.65 18.55
C ILE A 417 27.66 29.04 18.87
N LEU A 418 28.25 29.67 17.86
CA LEU A 418 28.68 31.06 17.94
C LEU A 418 27.45 31.96 17.90
N LYS A 419 27.43 32.98 18.74
CA LYS A 419 26.30 33.93 18.83
C LYS A 419 26.36 34.99 17.76
#